data_1879d78ffcfb1da3cf6e9f2562065e49
#
_entry.id   1879d78ffcfb1da3cf6e9f2562065e49
#
_cell.length_a   1.000
_cell.length_b   1.000
_cell.length_c   1.000
_cell.angle_alpha   90.00
_cell.angle_beta   90.00
_cell.angle_gamma   90.00
#
_symmetry.space_group_name_H-M   'P 1'
#
loop_
_entity.id
_entity.type
_entity.pdbx_description
1 polymer ?
#
loop_
_entity_poly.entity_id
_entity_poly.type
_entity_poly.pdbx_seq_one_letter_code
_entity_poly.pdbx_strand_id
1 'polypeptide(L)'
;MVAAPSRRMAWLLAAVLQCPGLLAAMPAQAASALAAWAMTDQGVLQLRTSRNAQLKAFFQAASAGRGTRVWIDFPGELRFPRRLAGRGAVKEIRIGKPRSGATRLVVEFRSDVDLNPEELRLRGTAPDRWEMAFVGLPTRGLNDMGEGDLSGRATAWQTSPRFAPSRTPVDPSGLPTVPKNRYRVVIDPGHGGPDPGAVGIRGLRESDVVLDVSLQVAALLRARGVDVRLTRTSEIDVDLPPRVSLANRFGATAFISIHANALSMKRPDVNGIETFYFSDPRSGRLATYLQQQMMDVSPGTPNRGVRRGRFFVIRRTTMPSALVEMGFVTGAIDSPRLARADHRRRLALAIAAGTLNYLKREVR
;
A
#
# COMPACT_ATOMS: atom_id res chain seq x y z
N MET A 1 -43.21 -41.76 -68.57
CA MET A 1 -41.74 -41.84 -68.65
C MET A 1 -41.18 -40.54 -68.06
N VAL A 2 -40.83 -40.55 -66.84
CA VAL A 2 -40.44 -39.39 -66.08
C VAL A 2 -39.03 -39.62 -65.53
N ALA A 3 -38.08 -38.77 -65.95
CA ALA A 3 -36.71 -38.83 -65.50
C ALA A 3 -36.57 -37.99 -64.21
N ALA A 4 -35.96 -38.55 -63.18
CA ALA A 4 -35.68 -37.90 -61.91
C ALA A 4 -34.33 -37.13 -61.98
N PRO A 5 -34.18 -35.97 -61.37
CA PRO A 5 -32.93 -35.25 -61.30
C PRO A 5 -32.06 -35.70 -60.12
N SER A 6 -30.80 -35.86 -60.38
CA SER A 6 -29.73 -36.22 -59.45
C SER A 6 -29.44 -35.06 -58.47
N ARG A 7 -29.48 -35.33 -57.18
CA ARG A 7 -28.96 -34.41 -56.14
C ARG A 7 -27.45 -34.59 -55.99
N ARG A 8 -26.69 -33.56 -56.33
CA ARG A 8 -25.28 -33.42 -55.97
C ARG A 8 -25.20 -32.93 -54.53
N MET A 9 -24.62 -33.73 -53.67
CA MET A 9 -24.34 -33.43 -52.27
C MET A 9 -22.99 -32.67 -52.21
N ALA A 10 -23.07 -31.40 -51.90
CA ALA A 10 -21.88 -30.58 -51.65
C ALA A 10 -21.38 -30.83 -50.21
N TRP A 11 -20.17 -31.34 -50.10
CA TRP A 11 -19.45 -31.45 -48.82
C TRP A 11 -18.86 -30.09 -48.44
N LEU A 12 -19.40 -29.47 -47.42
CA LEU A 12 -18.80 -28.34 -46.76
C LEU A 12 -17.74 -28.87 -45.79
N LEU A 13 -16.48 -28.67 -46.11
CA LEU A 13 -15.37 -28.81 -45.19
C LEU A 13 -15.42 -27.70 -44.19
N ALA A 14 -15.87 -27.99 -42.95
CA ALA A 14 -15.70 -27.12 -41.82
C ALA A 14 -14.27 -27.16 -41.35
N ALA A 15 -13.50 -26.10 -41.65
CA ALA A 15 -12.19 -25.90 -41.07
C ALA A 15 -12.37 -25.54 -39.58
N VAL A 16 -12.05 -26.49 -38.72
CA VAL A 16 -11.96 -26.23 -37.27
C VAL A 16 -10.64 -25.46 -37.05
N LEU A 17 -10.74 -24.15 -36.88
CA LEU A 17 -9.66 -23.35 -36.34
C LEU A 17 -9.45 -23.76 -34.87
N GLN A 18 -8.43 -24.57 -34.63
CA GLN A 18 -7.91 -24.78 -33.28
C GLN A 18 -7.24 -23.47 -32.84
N CYS A 19 -7.94 -22.67 -32.06
CA CYS A 19 -7.31 -21.63 -31.24
C CYS A 19 -6.40 -22.33 -30.21
N PRO A 20 -5.09 -22.05 -30.17
CA PRO A 20 -4.27 -22.52 -29.08
C PRO A 20 -4.79 -21.83 -27.81
N GLY A 21 -5.36 -22.62 -26.91
CA GLY A 21 -5.80 -22.14 -25.62
C GLY A 21 -4.65 -21.43 -24.90
N LEU A 22 -4.80 -20.13 -24.72
CA LEU A 22 -4.03 -19.38 -23.73
C LEU A 22 -4.34 -20.01 -22.36
N LEU A 23 -3.49 -20.93 -21.94
CA LEU A 23 -3.38 -21.30 -20.54
C LEU A 23 -2.98 -20.00 -19.80
N ALA A 24 -3.99 -19.28 -19.30
CA ALA A 24 -3.77 -18.21 -18.36
C ALA A 24 -3.00 -18.83 -17.18
N ALA A 25 -1.73 -18.50 -17.06
CA ALA A 25 -0.92 -18.90 -15.92
C ALA A 25 -1.65 -18.38 -14.68
N MET A 26 -2.23 -19.30 -13.91
CA MET A 26 -2.80 -18.95 -12.60
C MET A 26 -1.71 -18.22 -11.81
N PRO A 27 -2.01 -17.08 -11.19
CA PRO A 27 -1.02 -16.40 -10.39
C PRO A 27 -0.51 -17.37 -9.33
N ALA A 28 0.81 -17.55 -9.27
CA ALA A 28 1.42 -18.38 -8.24
C ALA A 28 0.91 -17.89 -6.88
N GLN A 29 0.22 -18.75 -6.15
CA GLN A 29 -0.33 -18.41 -4.85
C GLN A 29 0.84 -18.01 -3.95
N ALA A 30 0.80 -16.78 -3.44
CA ALA A 30 1.84 -16.29 -2.56
C ALA A 30 1.92 -17.18 -1.30
N ALA A 31 3.13 -17.51 -0.88
CA ALA A 31 3.36 -18.22 0.36
C ALA A 31 2.80 -17.42 1.55
N SER A 32 2.40 -18.11 2.62
CA SER A 32 1.88 -17.49 3.83
C SER A 32 2.83 -16.40 4.36
N ALA A 33 2.27 -15.26 4.72
CA ALA A 33 3.02 -14.21 5.39
C ALA A 33 3.47 -14.59 6.81
N LEU A 34 2.82 -15.55 7.48
CA LEU A 34 3.22 -16.03 8.79
C LEU A 34 4.52 -16.85 8.68
N ALA A 35 5.61 -16.35 9.27
CA ALA A 35 6.93 -16.99 9.27
C ALA A 35 7.26 -17.70 10.59
N ALA A 36 6.85 -17.11 11.73
CA ALA A 36 7.04 -17.69 13.05
C ALA A 36 6.01 -17.13 14.04
N TRP A 37 5.78 -17.86 15.11
CA TRP A 37 4.97 -17.43 16.24
C TRP A 37 5.44 -18.09 17.53
N ALA A 38 5.24 -17.41 18.65
CA ALA A 38 5.41 -17.98 19.97
C ALA A 38 4.50 -17.30 20.99
N MET A 39 4.18 -18.04 22.05
CA MET A 39 3.52 -17.51 23.23
C MET A 39 4.57 -17.30 24.33
N THR A 40 4.61 -16.10 24.89
CA THR A 40 5.54 -15.81 26.01
C THR A 40 4.96 -16.29 27.34
N ASP A 41 5.82 -16.36 28.36
CA ASP A 41 5.44 -16.60 29.75
C ASP A 41 4.58 -15.50 30.38
N GLN A 42 4.45 -14.36 29.70
CA GLN A 42 3.58 -13.25 30.10
C GLN A 42 2.22 -13.25 29.39
N GLY A 43 1.92 -14.30 28.62
CA GLY A 43 0.67 -14.38 27.87
C GLY A 43 0.62 -13.45 26.66
N VAL A 44 1.77 -13.17 26.05
CA VAL A 44 1.84 -12.39 24.81
C VAL A 44 2.09 -13.32 23.62
N LEU A 45 1.20 -13.30 22.66
CA LEU A 45 1.41 -13.94 21.37
C LEU A 45 2.31 -13.06 20.51
N GLN A 46 3.51 -13.52 20.25
CA GLN A 46 4.46 -12.88 19.35
C GLN A 46 4.38 -13.52 17.96
N LEU A 47 4.39 -12.68 16.93
CA LEU A 47 4.33 -13.11 15.55
C LEU A 47 5.46 -12.49 14.75
N ARG A 48 6.05 -13.29 13.88
CA ARG A 48 6.94 -12.83 12.83
C ARG A 48 6.28 -13.10 11.49
N THR A 49 6.29 -12.09 10.63
CA THR A 49 5.64 -12.16 9.32
C THR A 49 6.62 -11.79 8.21
N SER A 50 6.19 -11.96 6.96
CA SER A 50 6.80 -11.19 5.88
C SER A 50 6.64 -9.70 6.21
N ARG A 51 7.60 -8.87 5.78
CA ARG A 51 7.55 -7.43 6.05
C ARG A 51 6.29 -6.81 5.49
N ASN A 52 5.68 -5.93 6.27
CA ASN A 52 4.49 -5.17 5.92
C ASN A 52 3.25 -6.02 5.60
N ALA A 53 3.15 -7.22 6.18
CA ALA A 53 1.96 -8.04 6.07
C ALA A 53 0.75 -7.35 6.71
N GLN A 54 -0.39 -7.35 6.01
CA GLN A 54 -1.67 -6.87 6.53
C GLN A 54 -2.32 -7.98 7.36
N LEU A 55 -2.47 -7.74 8.66
CA LEU A 55 -3.08 -8.70 9.57
C LEU A 55 -4.47 -8.24 10.00
N LYS A 56 -5.37 -9.21 10.19
CA LYS A 56 -6.69 -8.97 10.77
C LYS A 56 -6.89 -9.92 11.94
N ALA A 57 -7.20 -9.36 13.13
CA ALA A 57 -7.50 -10.14 14.31
C ALA A 57 -9.01 -10.17 14.58
N PHE A 58 -9.47 -11.31 15.09
CA PHE A 58 -10.89 -11.56 15.38
C PHE A 58 -11.03 -12.27 16.71
N PHE A 59 -12.16 -12.06 17.35
CA PHE A 59 -12.50 -12.63 18.63
C PHE A 59 -13.84 -13.36 18.56
N GLN A 60 -13.97 -14.46 19.30
CA GLN A 60 -15.22 -15.15 19.55
C GLN A 60 -15.27 -15.60 21.01
N ALA A 61 -16.27 -15.14 21.74
CA ALA A 61 -16.50 -15.55 23.12
C ALA A 61 -16.75 -17.07 23.22
N ALA A 62 -16.53 -17.61 24.40
CA ALA A 62 -16.86 -18.98 24.72
C ALA A 62 -18.36 -19.25 24.48
N SER A 63 -18.67 -20.47 24.05
CA SER A 63 -20.06 -20.94 23.86
C SER A 63 -20.14 -22.40 24.32
N ALA A 64 -21.36 -22.96 24.42
CA ALA A 64 -21.56 -24.31 24.94
C ALA A 64 -20.56 -25.33 24.37
N GLY A 65 -19.68 -25.85 25.24
CA GLY A 65 -18.64 -26.85 24.91
C GLY A 65 -17.42 -26.35 24.15
N ARG A 66 -17.30 -25.01 23.94
CA ARG A 66 -16.15 -24.40 23.24
C ARG A 66 -15.61 -23.21 24.03
N GLY A 67 -14.30 -23.17 24.21
CA GLY A 67 -13.63 -22.03 24.84
C GLY A 67 -13.55 -20.81 23.93
N THR A 68 -13.16 -19.69 24.53
CA THR A 68 -12.88 -18.44 23.81
C THR A 68 -11.88 -18.68 22.69
N ARG A 69 -12.05 -18.03 21.55
CA ARG A 69 -11.16 -18.11 20.41
C ARG A 69 -10.73 -16.73 19.92
N VAL A 70 -9.45 -16.61 19.68
CA VAL A 70 -8.86 -15.47 18.97
C VAL A 70 -8.18 -16.01 17.73
N TRP A 71 -8.37 -15.35 16.60
CA TRP A 71 -7.63 -15.73 15.38
C TRP A 71 -7.14 -14.53 14.63
N ILE A 72 -6.05 -14.77 13.91
CA ILE A 72 -5.39 -13.78 13.09
C ILE A 72 -5.28 -14.31 11.67
N ASP A 73 -5.71 -13.49 10.70
CA ASP A 73 -5.61 -13.78 9.29
C ASP A 73 -4.37 -13.09 8.70
N PHE A 74 -3.63 -13.85 7.91
CA PHE A 74 -2.42 -13.45 7.21
C PHE A 74 -2.65 -13.57 5.70
N PRO A 75 -2.08 -12.68 4.87
CA PRO A 75 -2.07 -12.87 3.44
C PRO A 75 -1.20 -14.07 3.03
N GLY A 76 -1.52 -14.67 1.89
CA GLY A 76 -0.82 -15.83 1.35
C GLY A 76 -1.24 -17.14 1.99
N GLU A 77 -0.89 -18.26 1.34
CA GLU A 77 -1.35 -19.58 1.73
C GLU A 77 -0.27 -20.41 2.42
N LEU A 78 -0.68 -21.07 3.49
CA LEU A 78 0.13 -22.07 4.15
C LEU A 78 0.17 -23.36 3.31
N ARG A 79 1.35 -23.90 3.08
CA ARG A 79 1.50 -25.14 2.31
C ARG A 79 0.89 -26.34 3.02
N PHE A 80 1.05 -26.43 4.35
CA PHE A 80 0.53 -27.52 5.17
C PHE A 80 -0.19 -26.97 6.41
N PRO A 81 -1.49 -27.28 6.59
CA PRO A 81 -2.19 -26.96 7.83
C PRO A 81 -1.59 -27.70 9.03
N ARG A 82 -1.66 -27.07 10.21
CA ARG A 82 -1.11 -27.62 11.44
C ARG A 82 -2.11 -27.50 12.59
N ARG A 83 -2.07 -28.47 13.47
CA ARG A 83 -2.82 -28.46 14.72
C ARG A 83 -1.85 -28.86 15.84
N LEU A 84 -1.73 -28.01 16.83
CA LEU A 84 -0.83 -28.19 17.97
C LEU A 84 -1.66 -28.25 19.26
N ALA A 85 -1.35 -29.21 20.10
CA ALA A 85 -1.92 -29.25 21.45
C ALA A 85 -1.48 -28.01 22.22
N GLY A 86 -2.41 -27.37 22.89
CA GLY A 86 -2.13 -26.22 23.74
C GLY A 86 -1.52 -26.65 25.08
N ARG A 87 -1.06 -25.64 25.85
CA ARG A 87 -0.55 -25.78 27.21
C ARG A 87 -1.15 -24.70 28.10
N GLY A 88 -1.18 -24.94 29.39
CA GLY A 88 -1.75 -24.00 30.36
C GLY A 88 -3.18 -23.61 30.01
N ALA A 89 -3.44 -22.34 29.89
CA ALA A 89 -4.75 -21.77 29.53
C ALA A 89 -5.15 -21.99 28.05
N VAL A 90 -4.21 -22.28 27.17
CA VAL A 90 -4.46 -22.57 25.76
C VAL A 90 -4.85 -24.03 25.59
N LYS A 91 -5.99 -24.29 24.94
CA LYS A 91 -6.46 -25.64 24.63
C LYS A 91 -5.78 -26.20 23.37
N GLU A 92 -5.77 -25.42 22.31
CA GLU A 92 -5.09 -25.78 21.07
C GLU A 92 -4.76 -24.57 20.21
N ILE A 93 -3.80 -24.76 19.31
CA ILE A 93 -3.48 -23.81 18.25
C ILE A 93 -3.66 -24.48 16.90
N ARG A 94 -4.35 -23.82 15.98
CA ARG A 94 -4.57 -24.29 14.61
C ARG A 94 -4.03 -23.26 13.63
N ILE A 95 -3.28 -23.73 12.65
CA ILE A 95 -2.82 -22.90 11.54
C ILE A 95 -3.34 -23.56 10.24
N GLY A 96 -4.13 -22.84 9.48
CA GLY A 96 -4.79 -23.44 8.31
C GLY A 96 -5.19 -22.41 7.26
N LYS A 97 -5.91 -22.88 6.26
CA LYS A 97 -6.47 -22.07 5.17
C LYS A 97 -7.95 -21.80 5.43
N PRO A 98 -8.34 -20.58 5.83
CA PRO A 98 -9.77 -20.26 5.97
C PRO A 98 -10.44 -20.06 4.60
N ARG A 99 -9.67 -19.61 3.60
CA ARG A 99 -10.07 -19.37 2.21
C ARG A 99 -8.85 -19.33 1.31
N SER A 100 -9.02 -19.31 -0.02
CA SER A 100 -7.93 -19.12 -0.97
C SER A 100 -7.22 -17.79 -0.71
N GLY A 101 -5.89 -17.78 -0.81
CA GLY A 101 -5.05 -16.60 -0.61
C GLY A 101 -4.86 -16.17 0.85
N ALA A 102 -5.30 -16.96 1.83
CA ALA A 102 -5.18 -16.61 3.24
C ALA A 102 -4.69 -17.76 4.13
N THR A 103 -3.93 -17.42 5.15
CA THR A 103 -3.56 -18.28 6.28
C THR A 103 -4.26 -17.77 7.54
N ARG A 104 -4.71 -18.66 8.39
CA ARG A 104 -5.32 -18.32 9.69
C ARG A 104 -4.62 -19.06 10.82
N LEU A 105 -4.16 -18.32 11.80
CA LEU A 105 -3.73 -18.84 13.08
C LEU A 105 -4.86 -18.64 14.10
N VAL A 106 -5.35 -19.72 14.70
CA VAL A 106 -6.40 -19.72 15.73
C VAL A 106 -5.79 -20.15 17.05
N VAL A 107 -5.99 -19.38 18.09
CA VAL A 107 -5.73 -19.74 19.48
C VAL A 107 -7.08 -20.03 20.13
N GLU A 108 -7.31 -21.29 20.50
CA GLU A 108 -8.50 -21.68 21.28
C GLU A 108 -8.07 -21.85 22.74
N PHE A 109 -8.74 -21.14 23.62
CA PHE A 109 -8.51 -21.21 25.06
C PHE A 109 -9.37 -22.31 25.71
N ARG A 110 -9.05 -22.68 26.93
CA ARG A 110 -9.90 -23.56 27.74
C ARG A 110 -11.22 -22.87 28.05
N SER A 111 -12.24 -23.64 28.39
CA SER A 111 -13.59 -23.13 28.65
C SER A 111 -13.70 -22.27 29.91
N ASP A 112 -12.74 -22.37 30.81
CA ASP A 112 -12.63 -21.61 32.06
C ASP A 112 -11.85 -20.28 31.87
N VAL A 113 -11.39 -19.99 30.66
CA VAL A 113 -10.66 -18.76 30.33
C VAL A 113 -11.62 -17.75 29.71
N ASP A 114 -11.84 -16.65 30.42
CA ASP A 114 -12.57 -15.51 29.91
C ASP A 114 -11.59 -14.40 29.54
N LEU A 115 -11.73 -13.84 28.35
CA LEU A 115 -10.90 -12.76 27.83
C LEU A 115 -11.78 -11.56 27.48
N ASN A 116 -11.41 -10.41 27.96
CA ASN A 116 -12.07 -9.16 27.60
C ASN A 116 -11.65 -8.75 26.18
N PRO A 117 -12.56 -8.74 25.18
CA PRO A 117 -12.22 -8.35 23.81
C PRO A 117 -11.76 -6.89 23.69
N GLU A 118 -12.15 -6.02 24.61
CA GLU A 118 -11.76 -4.60 24.61
C GLU A 118 -10.27 -4.40 24.96
N GLU A 119 -9.66 -5.37 25.62
CA GLU A 119 -8.24 -5.35 25.99
C GLU A 119 -7.34 -6.01 24.92
N LEU A 120 -7.93 -6.72 23.97
CA LEU A 120 -7.17 -7.38 22.90
C LEU A 120 -6.75 -6.36 21.84
N ARG A 121 -5.44 -6.20 21.67
CA ARG A 121 -4.87 -5.31 20.65
C ARG A 121 -3.75 -6.04 19.91
N LEU A 122 -3.94 -6.19 18.60
CA LEU A 122 -2.86 -6.61 17.73
C LEU A 122 -2.00 -5.39 17.39
N ARG A 123 -0.77 -5.37 17.89
CA ARG A 123 0.17 -4.26 17.74
C ARG A 123 1.33 -4.67 16.86
N GLY A 124 1.62 -3.90 15.82
CA GLY A 124 2.89 -3.99 15.09
C GLY A 124 4.02 -3.34 15.90
N THR A 125 5.05 -4.11 16.26
CA THR A 125 6.23 -3.62 16.99
C THR A 125 7.41 -3.34 16.06
N ALA A 126 7.39 -3.96 14.87
CA ALA A 126 8.32 -3.72 13.77
C ALA A 126 7.64 -4.08 12.44
N PRO A 127 8.23 -3.77 11.28
CA PRO A 127 7.63 -4.07 9.97
C PRO A 127 7.29 -5.54 9.72
N ASP A 128 7.91 -6.45 10.46
CA ASP A 128 7.73 -7.89 10.37
C ASP A 128 7.40 -8.54 11.73
N ARG A 129 7.05 -7.73 12.73
CA ARG A 129 6.81 -8.19 14.10
C ARG A 129 5.51 -7.64 14.65
N TRP A 130 4.77 -8.52 15.29
CA TRP A 130 3.49 -8.21 15.88
C TRP A 130 3.35 -8.87 17.24
N GLU A 131 2.58 -8.24 18.10
CA GLU A 131 2.28 -8.74 19.42
C GLU A 131 0.80 -8.59 19.73
N MET A 132 0.26 -9.58 20.46
CA MET A 132 -1.07 -9.51 21.05
C MET A 132 -1.00 -10.02 22.48
N ALA A 133 -1.23 -9.15 23.44
CA ALA A 133 -1.31 -9.52 24.86
C ALA A 133 -2.70 -10.06 25.18
N PHE A 134 -2.73 -11.13 25.97
CA PHE A 134 -3.95 -11.69 26.55
C PHE A 134 -3.97 -11.34 28.04
N VAL A 135 -4.57 -10.19 28.36
CA VAL A 135 -4.65 -9.68 29.74
C VAL A 135 -5.49 -10.64 30.58
N GLY A 136 -5.03 -10.94 31.82
CA GLY A 136 -5.71 -11.84 32.72
C GLY A 136 -5.54 -13.35 32.41
N LEU A 137 -4.76 -13.69 31.38
CA LEU A 137 -4.54 -15.09 31.04
C LEU A 137 -3.67 -15.78 32.11
N PRO A 138 -4.06 -16.97 32.64
CA PRO A 138 -3.15 -17.80 33.44
C PRO A 138 -1.92 -18.22 32.60
N THR A 139 -0.75 -17.75 33.01
CA THR A 139 0.48 -17.82 32.14
C THR A 139 1.30 -19.08 32.33
N ARG A 140 1.00 -19.91 33.33
CA ARG A 140 1.77 -21.11 33.64
C ARG A 140 1.81 -22.07 32.44
N GLY A 141 3.00 -22.35 31.95
CA GLY A 141 3.26 -23.35 30.90
C GLY A 141 3.00 -22.81 29.46
N LEU A 142 2.93 -21.51 29.27
CA LEU A 142 2.71 -20.91 27.92
C LEU A 142 3.99 -20.77 27.10
N ASN A 143 5.14 -20.62 27.72
CA ASN A 143 6.43 -20.28 27.13
C ASN A 143 7.04 -21.32 26.17
N ASP A 144 6.50 -22.54 26.17
CA ASP A 144 7.01 -23.62 25.29
C ASP A 144 6.17 -23.78 24.00
N MET A 145 5.30 -22.84 23.71
CA MET A 145 4.46 -22.90 22.51
C MET A 145 4.98 -21.93 21.47
N GLY A 146 5.37 -22.46 20.32
CA GLY A 146 5.80 -21.65 19.19
C GLY A 146 6.27 -22.50 18.02
N GLU A 147 6.41 -21.89 16.87
CA GLU A 147 6.98 -22.46 15.67
C GLU A 147 7.74 -21.39 14.88
N GLY A 148 8.85 -21.83 14.28
CA GLY A 148 9.72 -20.94 13.52
C GLY A 148 10.66 -20.12 14.39
N ASP A 149 11.51 -19.34 13.76
CA ASP A 149 12.51 -18.52 14.42
C ASP A 149 12.02 -17.08 14.58
N LEU A 150 11.74 -16.68 15.81
CA LEU A 150 11.40 -15.29 16.15
C LEU A 150 12.65 -14.42 16.28
N SER A 151 13.83 -15.02 16.62
CA SER A 151 15.06 -14.28 16.86
C SER A 151 15.80 -13.93 15.56
N GLY A 152 15.57 -14.68 14.50
CA GLY A 152 16.26 -14.53 13.24
C GLY A 152 16.21 -13.07 12.79
N ARG A 153 17.37 -12.42 12.66
CA ARG A 153 17.49 -11.30 11.75
C ARG A 153 16.81 -11.75 10.48
N ALA A 154 15.79 -10.99 10.02
CA ALA A 154 15.21 -11.23 8.72
C ALA A 154 16.39 -11.50 7.79
N THR A 155 16.55 -12.78 7.35
CA THR A 155 17.52 -13.08 6.30
C THR A 155 17.20 -12.07 5.25
N ALA A 156 18.15 -11.23 4.98
CA ALA A 156 17.97 -10.02 4.21
C ALA A 156 17.33 -10.37 2.86
N TRP A 157 16.00 -10.34 2.81
CA TRP A 157 15.40 -9.68 1.68
C TRP A 157 16.04 -8.32 1.75
N GLN A 158 16.96 -8.06 0.83
CA GLN A 158 17.77 -6.86 0.84
C GLN A 158 16.80 -5.71 1.10
N THR A 159 16.84 -5.21 2.34
CA THR A 159 16.16 -3.97 2.67
C THR A 159 16.79 -2.98 1.76
N SER A 160 16.05 -2.57 0.73
CA SER A 160 16.41 -1.35 0.06
C SER A 160 16.72 -0.36 1.16
N PRO A 161 17.87 0.31 1.14
CA PRO A 161 18.20 1.24 2.18
C PRO A 161 16.95 2.12 2.33
N ARG A 162 16.32 2.11 3.51
CA ARG A 162 15.31 3.10 3.82
C ARG A 162 15.99 4.41 3.52
N PHE A 163 15.49 5.11 2.53
CA PHE A 163 15.99 6.45 2.29
C PHE A 163 15.71 7.21 3.56
N ALA A 164 16.75 7.53 4.34
CA ALA A 164 16.58 8.53 5.36
C ALA A 164 16.01 9.76 4.62
N PRO A 165 14.89 10.34 5.10
CA PRO A 165 14.34 11.54 4.50
C PRO A 165 15.50 12.52 4.28
N SER A 166 15.57 13.13 3.10
CA SER A 166 16.65 14.04 2.78
C SER A 166 16.71 15.12 3.86
N ARG A 167 17.73 15.08 4.71
CA ARG A 167 17.93 16.08 5.78
C ARG A 167 18.45 17.41 5.23
N THR A 168 18.88 17.43 3.97
CA THR A 168 19.35 18.66 3.33
C THR A 168 18.13 19.48 2.95
N PRO A 169 17.94 20.68 3.52
CA PRO A 169 16.85 21.57 3.12
C PRO A 169 16.92 21.84 1.62
N VAL A 170 15.75 21.81 0.98
CA VAL A 170 15.63 22.20 -0.43
C VAL A 170 15.52 23.72 -0.47
N ASP A 171 16.38 24.38 -1.24
CA ASP A 171 16.34 25.83 -1.39
C ASP A 171 15.05 26.24 -2.16
N PRO A 172 14.17 27.04 -1.54
CA PRO A 172 12.95 27.49 -2.19
C PRO A 172 13.16 28.76 -3.05
N SER A 173 14.35 29.34 -3.15
CA SER A 173 14.58 30.69 -3.68
C SER A 173 13.96 30.97 -5.04
N GLY A 174 13.97 30.00 -5.95
CA GLY A 174 13.35 30.10 -7.28
C GLY A 174 11.82 29.91 -7.34
N LEU A 175 11.15 29.64 -6.21
CA LEU A 175 9.71 29.36 -6.20
C LEU A 175 8.89 30.65 -6.00
N PRO A 176 7.68 30.77 -6.63
CA PRO A 176 6.75 31.85 -6.35
C PRO A 176 6.36 31.91 -4.87
N THR A 177 6.08 33.10 -4.36
CA THR A 177 5.48 33.31 -3.04
C THR A 177 4.00 33.59 -3.16
N VAL A 178 3.24 33.25 -2.12
CA VAL A 178 1.84 33.61 -1.96
C VAL A 178 1.63 34.31 -0.62
N PRO A 179 0.53 35.07 -0.44
CA PRO A 179 0.23 35.69 0.85
C PRO A 179 0.14 34.64 1.96
N LYS A 180 0.78 34.90 3.10
CA LYS A 180 0.82 33.97 4.22
C LYS A 180 -0.57 33.57 4.67
N ASN A 181 -0.78 32.28 4.89
CA ASN A 181 -1.99 31.64 5.42
C ASN A 181 -3.27 31.89 4.58
N ARG A 182 -3.14 32.46 3.37
CA ARG A 182 -4.28 32.62 2.46
C ARG A 182 -4.75 31.27 1.91
N TYR A 183 -3.81 30.38 1.62
CA TYR A 183 -4.09 29.08 1.00
C TYR A 183 -3.73 27.94 1.94
N ARG A 184 -4.59 26.94 1.96
CA ARG A 184 -4.43 25.70 2.74
C ARG A 184 -4.28 24.52 1.78
N VAL A 185 -3.21 23.77 1.90
CA VAL A 185 -2.94 22.63 1.03
C VAL A 185 -2.76 21.37 1.86
N VAL A 186 -3.36 20.28 1.41
CA VAL A 186 -3.08 18.96 1.96
C VAL A 186 -2.21 18.19 0.98
N ILE A 187 -1.08 17.72 1.47
CA ILE A 187 -0.19 16.77 0.78
C ILE A 187 -0.45 15.39 1.37
N ASP A 188 -0.72 14.44 0.48
CA ASP A 188 -1.09 13.08 0.83
C ASP A 188 -0.03 12.09 0.32
N PRO A 189 0.98 11.73 1.14
CA PRO A 189 1.89 10.66 0.78
C PRO A 189 1.13 9.33 0.68
N GLY A 190 1.07 8.73 -0.51
CA GLY A 190 0.42 7.44 -0.71
C GLY A 190 0.99 6.34 0.17
N HIS A 191 0.21 5.26 0.43
CA HIS A 191 0.67 4.10 1.18
C HIS A 191 1.17 4.43 2.59
N GLY A 192 2.04 3.57 3.15
CA GLY A 192 2.71 3.78 4.44
C GLY A 192 2.44 2.68 5.46
N GLY A 193 3.29 2.58 6.48
CA GLY A 193 3.19 1.54 7.49
C GLY A 193 3.40 0.14 6.91
N PRO A 194 2.44 -0.78 7.09
CA PRO A 194 2.51 -2.12 6.53
C PRO A 194 2.24 -2.17 5.03
N ASP A 195 1.69 -1.11 4.44
CA ASP A 195 1.51 -0.99 2.99
C ASP A 195 2.73 -0.30 2.34
N PRO A 196 3.66 -1.05 1.73
CA PRO A 196 4.83 -0.48 1.07
C PRO A 196 4.48 0.23 -0.25
N GLY A 197 3.22 0.15 -0.70
CA GLY A 197 2.88 0.41 -2.10
C GLY A 197 3.55 -0.60 -3.02
N ALA A 198 3.82 -0.19 -4.22
CA ALA A 198 4.60 -1.01 -5.14
C ALA A 198 6.05 -1.18 -4.68
N VAL A 199 6.60 -2.38 -4.93
CA VAL A 199 8.01 -2.69 -4.71
C VAL A 199 8.66 -2.92 -6.07
N GLY A 200 9.50 -1.99 -6.47
CA GLY A 200 10.11 -1.94 -7.79
C GLY A 200 11.51 -2.55 -7.87
N ILE A 201 12.26 -2.11 -8.87
CA ILE A 201 13.61 -2.60 -9.16
C ILE A 201 14.52 -2.39 -7.94
N ARG A 202 15.32 -3.42 -7.61
CA ARG A 202 16.20 -3.45 -6.43
C ARG A 202 15.47 -3.22 -5.11
N GLY A 203 14.17 -3.56 -5.06
CA GLY A 203 13.37 -3.43 -3.86
C GLY A 203 12.99 -1.98 -3.50
N LEU A 204 13.04 -1.04 -4.45
CA LEU A 204 12.61 0.34 -4.26
C LEU A 204 11.14 0.37 -3.85
N ARG A 205 10.86 0.85 -2.65
CA ARG A 205 9.48 0.90 -2.12
C ARG A 205 8.84 2.25 -2.47
N GLU A 206 7.64 2.20 -2.99
CA GLU A 206 6.85 3.39 -3.29
C GLU A 206 6.66 4.25 -2.04
N SER A 207 6.24 3.65 -0.91
CA SER A 207 5.97 4.38 0.33
C SER A 207 7.15 5.21 0.84
N ASP A 208 8.39 4.73 0.66
CA ASP A 208 9.61 5.45 1.05
C ASP A 208 9.85 6.66 0.12
N VAL A 209 9.68 6.46 -1.19
CA VAL A 209 9.87 7.52 -2.20
C VAL A 209 8.85 8.64 -2.02
N VAL A 210 7.57 8.29 -1.88
CA VAL A 210 6.49 9.28 -1.79
C VAL A 210 6.54 10.05 -0.48
N LEU A 211 6.93 9.41 0.63
CA LEU A 211 7.09 10.11 1.91
C LEU A 211 8.21 11.14 1.84
N ASP A 212 9.39 10.76 1.31
CA ASP A 212 10.53 11.67 1.17
C ASP A 212 10.17 12.89 0.32
N VAL A 213 9.56 12.69 -0.85
CA VAL A 213 9.13 13.80 -1.72
C VAL A 213 8.06 14.66 -1.04
N SER A 214 7.07 14.05 -0.41
CA SER A 214 5.96 14.78 0.22
C SER A 214 6.40 15.67 1.38
N LEU A 215 7.35 15.21 2.20
CA LEU A 215 7.93 16.02 3.29
C LEU A 215 8.66 17.23 2.74
N GLN A 216 9.42 17.08 1.65
CA GLN A 216 10.11 18.17 0.98
C GLN A 216 9.10 19.15 0.34
N VAL A 217 8.07 18.67 -0.34
CA VAL A 217 7.00 19.52 -0.92
C VAL A 217 6.33 20.36 0.18
N ALA A 218 5.99 19.74 1.31
CA ALA A 218 5.34 20.44 2.41
C ALA A 218 6.26 21.53 3.00
N ALA A 219 7.56 21.27 3.16
CA ALA A 219 8.53 22.25 3.64
C ALA A 219 8.66 23.43 2.67
N LEU A 220 8.77 23.16 1.37
CA LEU A 220 8.84 24.17 0.31
C LEU A 220 7.60 25.08 0.27
N LEU A 221 6.40 24.49 0.32
CA LEU A 221 5.14 25.24 0.30
C LEU A 221 4.99 26.13 1.55
N ARG A 222 5.34 25.62 2.74
CA ARG A 222 5.33 26.40 3.99
C ARG A 222 6.28 27.58 3.93
N ALA A 223 7.50 27.38 3.40
CA ALA A 223 8.48 28.44 3.21
C ALA A 223 7.99 29.53 2.25
N ARG A 224 6.99 29.26 1.43
CA ARG A 224 6.40 30.18 0.45
C ARG A 224 5.01 30.72 0.85
N GLY A 225 4.60 30.53 2.11
CA GLY A 225 3.42 31.17 2.70
C GLY A 225 2.15 30.32 2.71
N VAL A 226 2.23 29.06 2.31
CA VAL A 226 1.07 28.13 2.32
C VAL A 226 0.95 27.45 3.68
N ASP A 227 -0.28 27.37 4.23
CA ASP A 227 -0.58 26.51 5.35
C ASP A 227 -0.73 25.05 4.86
N VAL A 228 0.15 24.16 5.31
CA VAL A 228 0.25 22.79 4.78
C VAL A 228 0.04 21.75 5.87
N ARG A 229 -0.87 20.81 5.63
CA ARG A 229 -1.00 19.57 6.39
C ARG A 229 -0.61 18.37 5.54
N LEU A 230 -0.04 17.36 6.19
CA LEU A 230 0.21 16.06 5.57
C LEU A 230 -0.74 15.02 6.18
N THR A 231 -1.16 14.04 5.38
CA THR A 231 -1.97 12.93 5.87
C THR A 231 -1.14 11.96 6.71
N ARG A 232 0.16 11.84 6.44
CA ARG A 232 1.16 11.16 7.28
C ARG A 232 2.52 11.86 7.18
N THR A 233 3.31 11.77 8.23
CA THR A 233 4.67 12.36 8.31
C THR A 233 5.76 11.32 8.61
N SER A 234 5.37 10.06 8.72
CA SER A 234 6.24 8.91 8.99
C SER A 234 5.69 7.66 8.30
N GLU A 235 6.38 6.54 8.48
CA GLU A 235 5.94 5.23 7.99
C GLU A 235 4.82 4.65 8.87
N ILE A 236 3.65 5.29 8.82
CA ILE A 236 2.40 4.84 9.46
C ILE A 236 1.35 4.55 8.42
N ASP A 237 0.45 3.63 8.71
CA ASP A 237 -0.72 3.38 7.89
C ASP A 237 -1.81 4.42 8.16
N VAL A 238 -2.36 4.96 7.09
CA VAL A 238 -3.52 5.85 7.14
C VAL A 238 -4.50 5.41 6.05
N ASP A 239 -5.64 4.90 6.46
CA ASP A 239 -6.72 4.51 5.55
C ASP A 239 -7.18 5.66 4.63
N LEU A 240 -7.81 5.32 3.51
CA LEU A 240 -8.27 6.30 2.52
C LEU A 240 -9.32 7.30 3.08
N PRO A 241 -10.34 6.90 3.87
CA PRO A 241 -11.32 7.85 4.41
C PRO A 241 -10.72 8.91 5.33
N PRO A 242 -9.80 8.61 6.27
CA PRO A 242 -9.10 9.61 7.08
C PRO A 242 -8.33 10.65 6.26
N ARG A 243 -7.68 10.26 5.14
CA ARG A 243 -6.97 11.18 4.23
C ARG A 243 -7.92 12.24 3.66
N VAL A 244 -9.06 11.80 3.15
CA VAL A 244 -10.14 12.67 2.63
C VAL A 244 -10.72 13.55 3.74
N SER A 245 -11.03 12.95 4.89
CA SER A 245 -11.62 13.67 6.02
C SER A 245 -10.70 14.76 6.55
N LEU A 246 -9.39 14.54 6.58
CA LEU A 246 -8.42 15.57 6.94
C LEU A 246 -8.53 16.77 6.00
N ALA A 247 -8.50 16.52 4.68
CA ALA A 247 -8.55 17.58 3.67
C ALA A 247 -9.86 18.37 3.73
N ASN A 248 -11.00 17.69 3.81
CA ASN A 248 -12.32 18.31 3.83
C ASN A 248 -12.52 19.13 5.11
N ARG A 249 -12.19 18.60 6.30
CA ARG A 249 -12.29 19.33 7.58
C ARG A 249 -11.30 20.49 7.69
N PHE A 250 -10.13 20.38 7.10
CA PHE A 250 -9.17 21.47 7.04
C PHE A 250 -9.64 22.62 6.13
N GLY A 251 -10.64 22.37 5.28
CA GLY A 251 -11.09 23.33 4.27
C GLY A 251 -9.94 23.63 3.30
N ALA A 252 -9.27 22.61 2.82
CA ALA A 252 -8.11 22.79 1.96
C ALA A 252 -8.48 23.50 0.66
N THR A 253 -7.60 24.36 0.17
CA THR A 253 -7.70 25.03 -1.14
C THR A 253 -7.33 24.05 -2.27
N ALA A 254 -6.41 23.13 -2.01
CA ALA A 254 -6.02 22.06 -2.91
C ALA A 254 -5.59 20.80 -2.14
N PHE A 255 -5.77 19.64 -2.78
CA PHE A 255 -5.32 18.34 -2.28
C PHE A 255 -4.45 17.66 -3.33
N ILE A 256 -3.26 17.20 -2.92
CA ILE A 256 -2.30 16.57 -3.81
C ILE A 256 -1.85 15.25 -3.19
N SER A 257 -2.27 14.14 -3.81
CA SER A 257 -1.81 12.80 -3.46
C SER A 257 -0.57 12.46 -4.30
N ILE A 258 0.47 11.96 -3.64
CA ILE A 258 1.78 11.70 -4.26
C ILE A 258 2.04 10.20 -4.25
N HIS A 259 2.28 9.66 -5.44
CA HIS A 259 2.47 8.25 -5.75
C HIS A 259 3.64 8.02 -6.70
N ALA A 260 4.04 6.76 -6.84
CA ALA A 260 5.00 6.29 -7.83
C ALA A 260 4.50 4.95 -8.40
N ASN A 261 4.13 4.99 -9.66
CA ASN A 261 3.44 3.94 -10.39
C ASN A 261 4.23 2.63 -10.46
N ALA A 262 3.54 1.57 -10.79
CA ALA A 262 4.14 0.29 -11.08
C ALA A 262 3.35 -0.50 -12.13
N LEU A 263 4.08 -1.35 -12.83
CA LEU A 263 3.52 -2.43 -13.63
C LEU A 263 4.25 -3.73 -13.27
N SER A 264 4.07 -4.79 -14.04
CA SER A 264 4.82 -6.03 -13.84
C SER A 264 6.33 -5.79 -13.96
N MET A 265 7.13 -6.40 -13.09
CA MET A 265 8.59 -6.45 -13.20
C MET A 265 9.10 -7.06 -14.52
N LYS A 266 8.22 -7.75 -15.26
CA LYS A 266 8.50 -8.25 -16.61
C LYS A 266 8.34 -7.19 -17.70
N ARG A 267 7.88 -6.00 -17.34
CA ARG A 267 7.66 -4.85 -18.24
C ARG A 267 8.44 -3.62 -17.77
N PRO A 268 9.78 -3.70 -17.64
CA PRO A 268 10.62 -2.59 -17.25
C PRO A 268 10.70 -1.49 -18.33
N ASP A 269 10.23 -1.78 -19.53
CA ASP A 269 10.05 -0.85 -20.65
C ASP A 269 8.99 0.22 -20.35
N VAL A 270 8.06 -0.05 -19.42
CA VAL A 270 7.01 0.91 -19.05
C VAL A 270 7.53 1.92 -18.06
N ASN A 271 7.55 3.18 -18.48
CA ASN A 271 8.05 4.33 -17.74
C ASN A 271 7.13 5.53 -17.97
N GLY A 272 7.31 6.60 -17.23
CA GLY A 272 6.70 7.89 -17.49
C GLY A 272 5.96 8.50 -16.31
N ILE A 273 5.77 9.79 -16.39
CA ILE A 273 5.06 10.60 -15.39
C ILE A 273 3.63 10.84 -15.89
N GLU A 274 2.66 10.65 -15.00
CA GLU A 274 1.24 10.97 -15.27
C GLU A 274 0.59 11.61 -14.05
N THR A 275 -0.43 12.43 -14.30
CA THR A 275 -1.18 13.07 -13.21
C THR A 275 -2.67 12.84 -13.42
N PHE A 276 -3.32 12.37 -12.37
CA PHE A 276 -4.75 12.07 -12.40
C PHE A 276 -5.58 13.13 -11.70
N TYR A 277 -6.76 13.40 -12.27
CA TYR A 277 -7.86 14.12 -11.62
C TYR A 277 -9.18 13.38 -11.82
N PHE A 278 -10.21 13.68 -11.04
CA PHE A 278 -11.49 12.96 -11.20
C PHE A 278 -12.39 13.60 -12.26
N SER A 279 -13.01 14.73 -11.96
CA SER A 279 -14.03 15.33 -12.85
C SER A 279 -14.06 16.86 -12.85
N ASP A 280 -13.67 17.51 -11.75
CA ASP A 280 -13.70 18.98 -11.62
C ASP A 280 -12.67 19.63 -12.57
N PRO A 281 -13.08 20.57 -13.43
CA PRO A 281 -12.15 21.28 -14.31
C PRO A 281 -11.02 22.01 -13.56
N ARG A 282 -11.27 22.50 -12.35
CA ARG A 282 -10.21 23.10 -11.49
C ARG A 282 -9.16 22.07 -11.10
N SER A 283 -9.58 20.84 -10.83
CA SER A 283 -8.68 19.70 -10.59
C SER A 283 -7.86 19.37 -11.83
N GLY A 284 -8.45 19.42 -13.01
CA GLY A 284 -7.75 19.24 -14.29
C GLY A 284 -6.66 20.30 -14.50
N ARG A 285 -6.95 21.58 -14.19
CA ARG A 285 -5.93 22.65 -14.25
C ARG A 285 -4.81 22.42 -13.25
N LEU A 286 -5.14 22.08 -11.99
CA LEU A 286 -4.12 21.72 -10.99
C LEU A 286 -3.22 20.59 -11.50
N ALA A 287 -3.81 19.52 -12.02
CA ALA A 287 -3.08 18.39 -12.58
C ALA A 287 -2.15 18.82 -13.75
N THR A 288 -2.60 19.76 -14.59
CA THR A 288 -1.79 20.30 -15.71
C THR A 288 -0.57 21.05 -15.20
N TYR A 289 -0.74 21.93 -14.20
CA TYR A 289 0.41 22.65 -13.61
C TYR A 289 1.44 21.69 -12.98
N LEU A 290 0.96 20.66 -12.28
CA LEU A 290 1.83 19.65 -11.67
C LEU A 290 2.58 18.83 -12.73
N GLN A 291 1.85 18.34 -13.75
CA GLN A 291 2.43 17.54 -14.83
C GLN A 291 3.53 18.28 -15.57
N GLN A 292 3.28 19.51 -15.97
CA GLN A 292 4.27 20.33 -16.68
C GLN A 292 5.57 20.48 -15.89
N GLN A 293 5.46 20.89 -14.64
CA GLN A 293 6.65 21.11 -13.81
C GLN A 293 7.44 19.83 -13.54
N MET A 294 6.77 18.69 -13.36
CA MET A 294 7.46 17.42 -13.18
C MET A 294 8.19 16.97 -14.47
N MET A 295 7.60 17.24 -15.62
CA MET A 295 8.24 16.93 -16.91
C MET A 295 9.49 17.79 -17.15
N ASP A 296 9.45 19.09 -16.78
CA ASP A 296 10.57 20.01 -16.94
C ASP A 296 11.85 19.54 -16.19
N VAL A 297 11.66 18.83 -15.06
CA VAL A 297 12.79 18.33 -14.25
C VAL A 297 13.15 16.87 -14.52
N SER A 298 12.45 16.23 -15.43
CA SER A 298 12.60 14.79 -15.73
C SER A 298 12.89 14.52 -17.22
N PRO A 299 13.96 15.10 -17.80
CA PRO A 299 14.26 14.93 -19.22
C PRO A 299 14.47 13.44 -19.56
N GLY A 300 13.89 12.99 -20.70
CA GLY A 300 13.98 11.61 -21.16
C GLY A 300 13.05 10.63 -20.41
N THR A 301 12.24 11.08 -19.45
CA THR A 301 11.11 10.32 -18.92
C THR A 301 9.89 10.52 -19.83
N PRO A 302 9.16 9.48 -20.24
CA PRO A 302 7.97 9.63 -21.06
C PRO A 302 6.88 10.49 -20.39
N ASN A 303 6.32 11.44 -21.14
CA ASN A 303 5.17 12.19 -20.69
C ASN A 303 3.89 11.40 -20.98
N ARG A 304 3.27 10.84 -19.93
CA ARG A 304 2.01 10.11 -20.04
C ARG A 304 0.78 11.02 -19.92
N GLY A 305 0.99 12.29 -19.57
CA GLY A 305 0.00 13.35 -19.58
C GLY A 305 -0.93 13.38 -18.37
N VAL A 306 -1.93 14.26 -18.50
CA VAL A 306 -3.00 14.44 -17.52
C VAL A 306 -4.19 13.57 -17.89
N ARG A 307 -4.72 12.79 -16.93
CA ARG A 307 -5.76 11.80 -17.18
C ARG A 307 -6.88 11.86 -16.14
N ARG A 308 -8.06 11.40 -16.54
CA ARG A 308 -9.13 11.14 -15.57
C ARG A 308 -8.89 9.81 -14.87
N GLY A 309 -9.05 9.80 -13.53
CA GLY A 309 -8.91 8.60 -12.69
C GLY A 309 -9.95 8.56 -11.59
N ARG A 310 -10.44 7.37 -11.25
CA ARG A 310 -11.47 7.16 -10.21
C ARG A 310 -10.87 6.78 -8.85
N PHE A 311 -9.70 7.32 -8.51
CA PHE A 311 -9.07 7.06 -7.22
C PHE A 311 -9.91 7.63 -6.08
N PHE A 312 -10.01 6.89 -4.99
CA PHE A 312 -10.88 7.22 -3.85
C PHE A 312 -10.61 8.64 -3.32
N VAL A 313 -9.35 8.97 -3.09
CA VAL A 313 -8.95 10.23 -2.45
C VAL A 313 -9.30 11.46 -3.30
N ILE A 314 -9.05 11.43 -4.61
CA ILE A 314 -9.38 12.57 -5.50
C ILE A 314 -10.86 12.63 -5.91
N ARG A 315 -11.61 11.55 -5.69
CA ARG A 315 -13.05 11.51 -5.97
C ARG A 315 -13.89 12.00 -4.79
N ARG A 316 -13.39 11.88 -3.56
CA ARG A 316 -14.13 12.15 -2.33
C ARG A 316 -13.73 13.45 -1.65
N THR A 317 -12.66 14.08 -2.06
CA THR A 317 -12.29 15.44 -1.64
C THR A 317 -13.17 16.47 -2.33
N THR A 318 -13.49 17.56 -1.62
CA THR A 318 -14.42 18.61 -2.08
C THR A 318 -13.74 19.81 -2.75
N MET A 319 -12.42 19.89 -2.64
CA MET A 319 -11.59 20.91 -3.26
C MET A 319 -10.93 20.39 -4.54
N PRO A 320 -10.31 21.25 -5.36
CA PRO A 320 -9.44 20.83 -6.45
C PRO A 320 -8.38 19.83 -5.98
N SER A 321 -8.34 18.68 -6.64
CA SER A 321 -7.52 17.55 -6.21
C SER A 321 -6.85 16.83 -7.37
N ALA A 322 -5.59 16.44 -7.17
CA ALA A 322 -4.81 15.69 -8.14
C ALA A 322 -4.04 14.56 -7.45
N LEU A 323 -3.79 13.48 -8.20
CA LEU A 323 -2.90 12.40 -7.82
C LEU A 323 -1.76 12.35 -8.83
N VAL A 324 -0.55 12.56 -8.38
CA VAL A 324 0.66 12.52 -9.22
C VAL A 324 1.33 11.16 -9.13
N GLU A 325 1.69 10.60 -10.28
CA GLU A 325 2.55 9.42 -10.43
C GLU A 325 3.90 9.89 -10.96
N MET A 326 4.89 9.93 -10.08
CA MET A 326 6.21 10.53 -10.34
C MET A 326 7.12 9.70 -11.25
N GLY A 327 6.64 8.60 -11.77
CA GLY A 327 7.36 7.61 -12.56
C GLY A 327 7.10 6.20 -12.03
N PHE A 328 7.60 5.19 -12.73
CA PHE A 328 7.39 3.79 -12.39
C PHE A 328 8.53 3.23 -11.55
N VAL A 329 8.25 2.76 -10.33
CA VAL A 329 9.26 2.07 -9.50
C VAL A 329 9.74 0.75 -10.14
N THR A 330 8.97 0.22 -11.10
CA THR A 330 9.30 -0.97 -11.90
C THR A 330 9.93 -0.64 -13.25
N GLY A 331 10.01 0.65 -13.62
CA GLY A 331 10.51 1.09 -14.91
C GLY A 331 12.05 1.21 -14.96
N ALA A 332 12.67 0.76 -16.05
CA ALA A 332 14.12 0.76 -16.20
C ALA A 332 14.73 2.18 -16.21
N ILE A 333 13.96 3.18 -16.67
CA ILE A 333 14.37 4.59 -16.69
C ILE A 333 14.05 5.26 -15.35
N ASP A 334 12.81 5.08 -14.86
CA ASP A 334 12.29 5.84 -13.72
C ASP A 334 12.80 5.33 -12.38
N SER A 335 12.86 4.01 -12.20
CA SER A 335 13.26 3.43 -10.91
C SER A 335 14.66 3.86 -10.44
N PRO A 336 15.72 3.84 -11.27
CA PRO A 336 17.02 4.36 -10.87
C PRO A 336 17.00 5.85 -10.53
N ARG A 337 16.14 6.63 -11.18
CA ARG A 337 15.97 8.07 -10.90
C ARG A 337 15.27 8.30 -9.58
N LEU A 338 14.15 7.62 -9.34
CA LEU A 338 13.39 7.69 -8.10
C LEU A 338 14.23 7.22 -6.89
N ALA A 339 15.18 6.31 -7.10
CA ALA A 339 16.13 5.88 -6.08
C ALA A 339 17.13 7.01 -5.67
N ARG A 340 17.36 8.00 -6.51
CA ARG A 340 18.34 9.09 -6.27
C ARG A 340 17.71 10.25 -5.52
N ALA A 341 18.34 10.69 -4.45
CA ALA A 341 17.86 11.79 -3.62
C ALA A 341 17.80 13.14 -4.39
N ASP A 342 18.76 13.40 -5.30
CA ASP A 342 18.77 14.61 -6.12
C ASP A 342 17.58 14.67 -7.08
N HIS A 343 17.18 13.55 -7.65
CA HIS A 343 15.99 13.51 -8.52
C HIS A 343 14.70 13.70 -7.72
N ARG A 344 14.55 13.05 -6.56
CA ARG A 344 13.40 13.27 -5.67
C ARG A 344 13.31 14.73 -5.21
N ARG A 345 14.45 15.39 -4.96
CA ARG A 345 14.51 16.82 -4.63
C ARG A 345 14.00 17.68 -5.79
N ARG A 346 14.40 17.39 -7.03
CA ARG A 346 13.87 18.09 -8.21
C ARG A 346 12.38 17.89 -8.39
N LEU A 347 11.87 16.66 -8.20
CA LEU A 347 10.43 16.40 -8.23
C LEU A 347 9.68 17.16 -7.13
N ALA A 348 10.22 17.25 -5.93
CA ALA A 348 9.62 18.04 -4.85
C ALA A 348 9.55 19.53 -5.20
N LEU A 349 10.61 20.11 -5.79
CA LEU A 349 10.60 21.48 -6.29
C LEU A 349 9.54 21.67 -7.38
N ALA A 350 9.46 20.74 -8.32
CA ALA A 350 8.49 20.78 -9.42
C ALA A 350 7.04 20.72 -8.91
N ILE A 351 6.73 19.81 -8.00
CA ILE A 351 5.38 19.70 -7.40
C ILE A 351 5.04 20.97 -6.63
N ALA A 352 5.97 21.51 -5.85
CA ALA A 352 5.79 22.77 -5.14
C ALA A 352 5.58 23.95 -6.10
N ALA A 353 6.38 24.06 -7.18
CA ALA A 353 6.22 25.08 -8.22
C ALA A 353 4.86 25.00 -8.91
N GLY A 354 4.45 23.81 -9.34
CA GLY A 354 3.15 23.56 -9.97
C GLY A 354 2.00 23.95 -9.04
N THR A 355 2.09 23.59 -7.77
CA THR A 355 1.10 23.98 -6.75
C THR A 355 1.02 25.48 -6.57
N LEU A 356 2.15 26.17 -6.37
CA LEU A 356 2.20 27.63 -6.16
C LEU A 356 1.73 28.41 -7.39
N ASN A 357 2.08 27.96 -8.59
CA ASN A 357 1.62 28.56 -9.84
C ASN A 357 0.10 28.43 -9.98
N TYR A 358 -0.46 27.26 -9.66
CA TYR A 358 -1.92 27.02 -9.64
C TYR A 358 -2.60 27.97 -8.64
N LEU A 359 -2.12 28.02 -7.39
CA LEU A 359 -2.71 28.86 -6.35
C LEU A 359 -2.70 30.33 -6.73
N LYS A 360 -1.60 30.81 -7.32
CA LYS A 360 -1.43 32.23 -7.70
C LYS A 360 -2.31 32.63 -8.88
N ARG A 361 -2.53 31.75 -9.85
CA ARG A 361 -3.21 32.07 -11.12
C ARG A 361 -4.68 31.68 -11.16
N GLU A 362 -5.04 30.60 -10.50
CA GLU A 362 -6.36 29.97 -10.64
C GLU A 362 -7.26 30.12 -9.41
N VAL A 363 -6.71 30.48 -8.25
CA VAL A 363 -7.45 30.62 -7.01
C VAL A 363 -7.47 32.11 -6.61
N ARG A 364 -8.63 32.74 -6.81
CA ARG A 364 -8.88 34.16 -6.48
C ARG A 364 -9.33 34.35 -5.02
#